data_9dcd4eebff71ec808d31434113bafd59
#
_entry.id   9dcd4eebff71ec808d31434113bafd59
#
_cell.length_a   1.000
_cell.length_b   1.000
_cell.length_c   1.000
_cell.angle_alpha   90.00
_cell.angle_beta   90.00
_cell.angle_gamma   90.00
#
_symmetry.space_group_name_H-M   'P 1'
#
loop_
_entity.id
_entity.type
_entity.pdbx_description
1 polymer ?
#
loop_
_entity_poly.entity_id
_entity_poly.type
_entity_poly.pdbx_seq_one_letter_code
_entity_poly.pdbx_strand_id
1 'polypeptide(L)'
;LLEMATVPARAKIYQNSAGWAPLVWVEHQLSTILMLPGPPREMRSVFEDHVASLISERYSRLGASVRVTVNLPESRVSPLMQEVMGKFPTVYLKAYVALRNENGMAVDIITTGETQDKANQLVRQATDYFEQLVRQTEPIL
;
A
#
# COMPACT_ATOMS: atom_id res chain seq x y z
N LEU A 1 -30.35 -19.89 3.11
CA LEU A 1 -29.02 -20.30 3.62
C LEU A 1 -28.13 -20.92 2.53
N LEU A 2 -28.71 -21.68 1.56
CA LEU A 2 -27.94 -22.27 0.45
C LEU A 2 -27.36 -21.23 -0.51
N GLU A 3 -28.00 -20.10 -0.73
CA GLU A 3 -27.52 -19.02 -1.60
C GLU A 3 -26.22 -18.37 -1.07
N MET A 4 -26.04 -18.31 0.25
CA MET A 4 -24.83 -17.78 0.89
C MET A 4 -23.61 -18.74 0.77
N ALA A 5 -23.85 -20.00 0.41
CA ALA A 5 -22.82 -21.02 0.21
C ALA A 5 -22.49 -21.25 -1.27
N THR A 6 -23.06 -20.46 -2.16
CA THR A 6 -22.80 -20.59 -3.61
C THR A 6 -21.53 -19.84 -3.97
N VAL A 7 -20.59 -20.55 -4.58
CA VAL A 7 -19.32 -20.01 -5.05
C VAL A 7 -19.10 -20.36 -6.53
N PRO A 8 -18.26 -19.63 -7.27
CA PRO A 8 -17.95 -19.95 -8.65
C PRO A 8 -17.42 -21.39 -8.81
N ALA A 9 -17.85 -22.12 -9.82
CA ALA A 9 -17.56 -23.55 -10.01
C ALA A 9 -16.07 -23.94 -10.02
N ARG A 10 -15.18 -22.99 -10.29
CA ARG A 10 -13.71 -23.20 -10.31
C ARG A 10 -13.00 -22.49 -9.17
N ALA A 11 -13.74 -22.01 -8.18
CA ALA A 11 -13.15 -21.34 -7.03
C ALA A 11 -12.40 -22.33 -6.12
N LYS A 12 -11.25 -21.92 -5.62
CA LYS A 12 -10.59 -22.55 -4.47
C LYS A 12 -11.10 -21.88 -3.20
N ILE A 13 -11.45 -22.69 -2.21
CA ILE A 13 -11.99 -22.22 -0.94
C ILE A 13 -10.97 -22.49 0.16
N TYR A 14 -10.61 -21.46 0.91
CA TYR A 14 -9.72 -21.57 2.05
C TYR A 14 -10.47 -21.23 3.34
N GLN A 15 -10.29 -22.09 4.33
CA GLN A 15 -10.98 -21.96 5.61
C GLN A 15 -10.51 -20.70 6.36
N ASN A 16 -11.44 -20.05 7.04
CA ASN A 16 -11.17 -18.94 7.93
C ASN A 16 -11.11 -19.42 9.38
N SER A 17 -9.94 -19.35 9.99
CA SER A 17 -9.74 -19.77 11.39
C SER A 17 -10.40 -18.83 12.41
N ALA A 18 -10.70 -17.58 12.02
CA ALA A 18 -11.27 -16.55 12.89
C ALA A 18 -12.78 -16.33 12.70
N GLY A 19 -13.43 -17.02 11.74
CA GLY A 19 -14.84 -16.81 11.44
C GLY A 19 -15.44 -17.77 10.43
N TRP A 20 -16.64 -17.46 9.96
CA TRP A 20 -17.43 -18.35 9.08
C TRP A 20 -17.19 -18.10 7.59
N ALA A 21 -16.90 -16.87 7.20
CA ALA A 21 -16.72 -16.52 5.80
C ALA A 21 -15.33 -16.95 5.31
N PRO A 22 -15.25 -17.85 4.32
CA PRO A 22 -13.96 -18.32 3.80
C PRO A 22 -13.34 -17.29 2.85
N LEU A 23 -12.04 -17.49 2.53
CA LEU A 23 -11.45 -16.90 1.34
C LEU A 23 -11.95 -17.66 0.11
N VAL A 24 -12.46 -16.95 -0.86
CA VAL A 24 -12.78 -17.50 -2.17
C VAL A 24 -11.77 -16.97 -3.19
N TRP A 25 -11.05 -17.89 -3.82
CA TRP A 25 -10.00 -17.62 -4.80
C TRP A 25 -10.45 -18.05 -6.19
N VAL A 26 -10.45 -17.13 -7.13
CA VAL A 26 -10.80 -17.40 -8.53
C VAL A 26 -9.66 -16.97 -9.43
N GLU A 27 -9.23 -17.86 -10.29
CA GLU A 27 -8.30 -17.53 -11.37
C GLU A 27 -9.07 -17.34 -12.68
N HIS A 28 -8.87 -16.18 -13.30
CA HIS A 28 -9.49 -15.87 -14.58
C HIS A 28 -8.45 -15.23 -15.51
N GLN A 29 -8.13 -15.91 -16.57
CA GLN A 29 -7.09 -15.52 -17.53
C GLN A 29 -5.74 -15.25 -16.81
N LEU A 30 -5.23 -14.01 -16.88
CA LEU A 30 -4.00 -13.55 -16.21
C LEU A 30 -4.26 -12.89 -14.87
N SER A 31 -5.52 -12.88 -14.40
CA SER A 31 -5.93 -12.21 -13.18
C SER A 31 -6.30 -13.20 -12.08
N THR A 32 -5.99 -12.83 -10.85
CA THR A 32 -6.44 -13.52 -9.64
C THR A 32 -7.40 -12.63 -8.89
N ILE A 33 -8.58 -13.16 -8.57
CA ILE A 33 -9.61 -12.49 -7.80
C ILE A 33 -9.67 -13.15 -6.43
N LEU A 34 -9.49 -12.36 -5.39
CA LEU A 34 -9.58 -12.79 -3.99
C LEU A 34 -10.78 -12.11 -3.34
N MET A 35 -11.73 -12.90 -2.88
CA MET A 35 -12.87 -12.42 -2.10
C MET A 35 -12.61 -12.74 -0.62
N LEU A 36 -12.30 -11.69 0.14
CA LEU A 36 -12.01 -11.79 1.56
C LEU A 36 -13.23 -11.42 2.40
N PRO A 37 -13.32 -11.93 3.65
CA PRO A 37 -14.33 -11.50 4.61
C PRO A 37 -14.31 -9.99 4.86
N GLY A 38 -15.48 -9.40 5.15
CA GLY A 38 -15.59 -7.98 5.49
C GLY A 38 -15.09 -7.62 6.90
N PRO A 39 -15.39 -8.40 7.95
CA PRO A 39 -14.94 -8.07 9.32
C PRO A 39 -13.41 -8.04 9.42
N PRO A 40 -12.79 -6.98 9.98
CA PRO A 40 -11.33 -6.79 9.97
C PRO A 40 -10.54 -7.94 10.60
N ARG A 41 -11.05 -8.56 11.66
CA ARG A 41 -10.42 -9.70 12.33
C ARG A 41 -10.37 -10.93 11.42
N GLU A 42 -11.48 -11.23 10.77
CA GLU A 42 -11.62 -12.35 9.85
C GLU A 42 -10.76 -12.16 8.60
N MET A 43 -10.81 -10.95 8.01
CA MET A 43 -10.03 -10.59 6.84
C MET A 43 -8.53 -10.72 7.12
N ARG A 44 -8.05 -10.22 8.27
CA ARG A 44 -6.64 -10.32 8.67
C ARG A 44 -6.21 -11.79 8.80
N SER A 45 -6.98 -12.60 9.50
CA SER A 45 -6.68 -14.03 9.69
C SER A 45 -6.51 -14.74 8.34
N VAL A 46 -7.50 -14.61 7.47
CA VAL A 46 -7.47 -15.23 6.13
C VAL A 46 -6.30 -14.70 5.28
N PHE A 47 -6.00 -13.40 5.39
CA PHE A 47 -4.89 -12.81 4.67
C PHE A 47 -3.54 -13.36 5.14
N GLU A 48 -3.31 -13.41 6.44
CA GLU A 48 -2.07 -13.92 7.05
C GLU A 48 -1.91 -15.43 6.79
N ASP A 49 -2.98 -16.19 6.94
CA ASP A 49 -2.96 -17.66 6.80
C ASP A 49 -2.76 -18.13 5.35
N HIS A 50 -3.30 -17.41 4.35
CA HIS A 50 -3.41 -17.93 2.99
C HIS A 50 -2.92 -16.99 1.88
N VAL A 51 -3.04 -15.66 2.06
CA VAL A 51 -2.82 -14.70 0.97
C VAL A 51 -1.38 -14.17 0.95
N ALA A 52 -0.82 -13.88 2.11
CA ALA A 52 0.50 -13.26 2.23
C ALA A 52 1.61 -14.09 1.56
N SER A 53 1.66 -15.41 1.80
CA SER A 53 2.61 -16.32 1.17
C SER A 53 2.45 -16.39 -0.34
N LEU A 54 1.21 -16.48 -0.82
CA LEU A 54 0.90 -16.56 -2.26
C LEU A 54 1.27 -15.28 -3.00
N ILE A 55 1.08 -14.11 -2.38
CA ILE A 55 1.55 -12.83 -2.94
C ILE A 55 3.07 -12.82 -3.00
N SER A 56 3.73 -13.22 -1.92
CA SER A 56 5.20 -13.27 -1.84
C SER A 56 5.82 -14.20 -2.88
N GLU A 57 5.19 -15.35 -3.14
CA GLU A 57 5.67 -16.32 -4.14
C GLU A 57 5.44 -15.87 -5.58
N ARG A 58 4.31 -15.22 -5.87
CA ARG A 58 3.94 -14.81 -7.23
C ARG A 58 4.53 -13.47 -7.67
N TYR A 59 4.72 -12.56 -6.73
CA TYR A 59 5.13 -11.20 -7.03
C TYR A 59 6.50 -10.92 -6.42
N SER A 60 7.54 -11.14 -7.22
CA SER A 60 8.94 -10.90 -6.85
C SER A 60 9.30 -9.41 -6.68
N ARG A 61 8.35 -8.49 -6.82
CA ARG A 61 8.61 -7.07 -6.59
C ARG A 61 8.65 -6.79 -5.11
N LEU A 62 9.83 -6.47 -4.64
CA LEU A 62 10.06 -6.06 -3.27
C LEU A 62 9.76 -4.57 -3.12
N GLY A 63 9.04 -4.23 -2.06
CA GLY A 63 8.64 -2.85 -1.77
C GLY A 63 9.53 -2.20 -0.73
N ALA A 64 9.66 -0.89 -0.81
CA ALA A 64 10.23 -0.06 0.25
C ALA A 64 9.30 1.14 0.50
N SER A 65 9.21 1.54 1.76
CA SER A 65 8.44 2.72 2.15
C SER A 65 9.15 3.49 3.25
N VAL A 66 9.00 4.82 3.21
CA VAL A 66 9.43 5.73 4.26
C VAL A 66 8.27 6.66 4.60
N ARG A 67 8.03 6.88 5.87
CA ARG A 67 7.08 7.89 6.36
C ARG A 67 7.83 9.11 6.82
N VAL A 68 7.46 10.27 6.30
CA VAL A 68 7.94 11.57 6.74
C VAL A 68 6.76 12.39 7.29
N THR A 69 7.07 13.36 8.15
CA THR A 69 6.07 14.30 8.67
C THR A 69 6.38 15.70 8.16
N VAL A 70 5.36 16.38 7.62
CA VAL A 70 5.50 17.69 6.97
C VAL A 70 4.59 18.68 7.62
N ASN A 71 5.14 19.80 8.07
CA ASN A 71 4.36 20.89 8.70
C ASN A 71 3.94 21.98 7.70
N LEU A 72 3.47 21.57 6.53
CA LEU A 72 2.89 22.45 5.51
C LEU A 72 1.40 22.10 5.31
N PRO A 73 0.55 23.04 4.90
CA PRO A 73 -0.83 22.74 4.52
C PRO A 73 -0.87 21.83 3.28
N GLU A 74 -1.93 21.01 3.17
CA GLU A 74 -2.12 20.06 2.06
C GLU A 74 -1.96 20.73 0.69
N SER A 75 -2.52 21.95 0.53
CA SER A 75 -2.43 22.70 -0.72
C SER A 75 -1.00 23.02 -1.17
N ARG A 76 -0.05 23.05 -0.25
CA ARG A 76 1.39 23.21 -0.57
C ARG A 76 2.11 21.89 -0.73
N VAL A 77 1.70 20.86 0.00
CA VAL A 77 2.31 19.52 -0.06
C VAL A 77 1.95 18.80 -1.37
N SER A 78 0.70 18.93 -1.82
CA SER A 78 0.19 18.23 -3.01
C SER A 78 1.00 18.51 -4.29
N PRO A 79 1.35 19.75 -4.65
CA PRO A 79 2.23 20.04 -5.79
C PRO A 79 3.62 19.41 -5.68
N LEU A 80 4.22 19.42 -4.46
CA LEU A 80 5.54 18.81 -4.22
C LEU A 80 5.50 17.30 -4.42
N MET A 81 4.44 16.63 -3.95
CA MET A 81 4.23 15.22 -4.19
C MET A 81 4.12 14.90 -5.68
N GLN A 82 3.40 15.72 -6.45
CA GLN A 82 3.27 15.54 -7.89
C GLN A 82 4.62 15.71 -8.61
N GLU A 83 5.45 16.66 -8.19
CA GLU A 83 6.79 16.88 -8.71
C GLU A 83 7.69 15.66 -8.46
N VAL A 84 7.68 15.11 -7.23
CA VAL A 84 8.43 13.89 -6.92
C VAL A 84 7.96 12.71 -7.76
N MET A 85 6.65 12.48 -7.86
CA MET A 85 6.10 11.39 -8.69
C MET A 85 6.40 11.57 -10.18
N GLY A 86 6.47 12.80 -10.65
CA GLY A 86 6.90 13.12 -12.04
C GLY A 86 8.37 12.78 -12.28
N LYS A 87 9.25 13.05 -11.30
CA LYS A 87 10.68 12.74 -11.36
C LYS A 87 11.00 11.27 -11.15
N PHE A 88 10.20 10.57 -10.33
CA PHE A 88 10.37 9.17 -9.98
C PHE A 88 9.09 8.38 -10.32
N PRO A 89 8.88 7.94 -11.57
CA PRO A 89 7.60 7.38 -12.03
C PRO A 89 7.14 6.10 -11.32
N THR A 90 8.05 5.37 -10.65
CA THR A 90 7.74 4.15 -9.89
C THR A 90 7.51 4.43 -8.41
N VAL A 91 7.64 5.69 -7.99
CA VAL A 91 7.40 6.11 -6.61
C VAL A 91 6.00 6.68 -6.47
N TYR A 92 5.31 6.28 -5.43
CA TYR A 92 3.99 6.80 -5.06
C TYR A 92 4.05 7.50 -3.71
N LEU A 93 3.49 8.70 -3.63
CA LEU A 93 3.36 9.45 -2.39
C LEU A 93 1.90 9.51 -1.95
N LYS A 94 1.67 9.34 -0.66
CA LYS A 94 0.33 9.43 -0.04
C LYS A 94 0.37 10.28 1.22
N ALA A 95 -0.35 11.40 1.19
CA ALA A 95 -0.58 12.24 2.37
C ALA A 95 -1.79 11.76 3.18
N TYR A 96 -1.67 11.80 4.50
CA TYR A 96 -2.74 11.43 5.45
C TYR A 96 -3.28 12.66 6.14
N VAL A 97 -4.12 13.41 5.43
CA VAL A 97 -4.69 14.68 5.91
C VAL A 97 -5.49 14.49 7.20
N ALA A 98 -6.29 13.42 7.27
CA ALA A 98 -7.11 13.10 8.45
C ALA A 98 -6.28 12.73 9.70
N LEU A 99 -5.00 12.39 9.54
CA LEU A 99 -4.08 12.05 10.63
C LEU A 99 -3.15 13.23 11.00
N ARG A 100 -3.42 14.42 10.48
CA ARG A 100 -2.65 15.61 10.83
C ARG A 100 -2.78 15.93 12.31
N ASN A 101 -1.65 16.20 12.95
CA ASN A 101 -1.56 16.58 14.36
C ASN A 101 -0.61 17.79 14.54
N GLU A 102 -0.25 18.11 15.77
CA GLU A 102 0.68 19.20 16.12
C GLU A 102 2.07 19.05 15.48
N ASN A 103 2.51 17.82 15.19
CA ASN A 103 3.81 17.55 14.55
C ASN A 103 3.73 17.69 13.03
N GLY A 104 2.54 17.81 12.45
CA GLY A 104 2.34 17.93 11.02
C GLY A 104 1.50 16.81 10.39
N MET A 105 1.59 16.69 9.09
CA MET A 105 0.88 15.71 8.27
C MET A 105 1.83 14.59 7.85
N ALA A 106 1.44 13.34 8.08
CA ALA A 106 2.21 12.19 7.63
C ALA A 106 2.09 12.02 6.11
N VAL A 107 3.23 11.76 5.45
CA VAL A 107 3.32 11.43 4.04
C VAL A 107 4.11 10.13 3.90
N ASP A 108 3.51 9.12 3.30
CA ASP A 108 4.19 7.88 2.92
C ASP A 108 4.76 8.02 1.51
N ILE A 109 6.02 7.65 1.36
CA ILE A 109 6.75 7.55 0.10
C ILE A 109 7.00 6.07 -0.12
N ILE A 110 6.44 5.52 -1.20
CA ILE A 110 6.36 4.07 -1.43
C ILE A 110 6.89 3.78 -2.83
N THR A 111 7.69 2.73 -2.95
CA THR A 111 8.15 2.24 -4.26
C THR A 111 8.27 0.74 -4.28
N THR A 112 8.43 0.17 -5.49
CA THR A 112 8.77 -1.23 -5.69
C THR A 112 10.01 -1.33 -6.57
N GLY A 113 10.79 -2.38 -6.39
CA GLY A 113 11.99 -2.64 -7.19
C GLY A 113 12.14 -4.13 -7.51
N GLU A 114 13.04 -4.43 -8.43
CA GLU A 114 13.40 -5.82 -8.76
C GLU A 114 14.18 -6.51 -7.62
N THR A 115 14.91 -5.72 -6.83
CA THR A 115 15.62 -6.16 -5.63
C THR A 115 15.30 -5.23 -4.47
N GLN A 116 15.46 -5.72 -3.23
CA GLN A 116 15.26 -4.92 -2.02
C GLN A 116 16.20 -3.71 -1.98
N ASP A 117 17.44 -3.87 -2.43
CA ASP A 117 18.42 -2.78 -2.45
C ASP A 117 18.02 -1.67 -3.44
N LYS A 118 17.53 -2.04 -4.63
CA LYS A 118 17.02 -1.07 -5.61
C LYS A 118 15.80 -0.32 -5.06
N ALA A 119 14.85 -1.03 -4.42
CA ALA A 119 13.70 -0.39 -3.80
C ALA A 119 14.11 0.56 -2.66
N ASN A 120 15.03 0.13 -1.78
CA ASN A 120 15.55 0.93 -0.68
C ASN A 120 16.31 2.17 -1.17
N GLN A 121 17.13 2.03 -2.22
CA GLN A 121 17.86 3.15 -2.81
C GLN A 121 16.88 4.17 -3.41
N LEU A 122 15.90 3.71 -4.17
CA LEU A 122 14.96 4.58 -4.84
C LEU A 122 14.06 5.33 -3.85
N VAL A 123 13.56 4.66 -2.81
CA VAL A 123 12.74 5.33 -1.80
C VAL A 123 13.54 6.39 -1.04
N ARG A 124 14.83 6.15 -0.75
CA ARG A 124 15.71 7.16 -0.13
C ARG A 124 15.89 8.36 -1.03
N GLN A 125 16.25 8.17 -2.30
CA GLN A 125 16.42 9.27 -3.26
C GLN A 125 15.17 10.12 -3.40
N ALA A 126 13.99 9.48 -3.47
CA ALA A 126 12.72 10.20 -3.54
C ALA A 126 12.39 10.95 -2.24
N THR A 127 12.73 10.36 -1.08
CA THR A 127 12.55 11.00 0.22
C THR A 127 13.45 12.24 0.35
N ASP A 128 14.73 12.11 0.05
CA ASP A 128 15.69 13.21 0.11
C ASP A 128 15.25 14.37 -0.80
N TYR A 129 14.78 14.06 -1.99
CA TYR A 129 14.27 15.06 -2.92
C TYR A 129 12.98 15.73 -2.41
N PHE A 130 12.04 14.96 -1.89
CA PHE A 130 10.82 15.50 -1.31
C PHE A 130 11.11 16.43 -0.12
N GLU A 131 11.98 16.02 0.80
CA GLU A 131 12.40 16.86 1.94
C GLU A 131 13.13 18.13 1.51
N GLN A 132 13.92 18.07 0.44
CA GLN A 132 14.55 19.27 -0.15
C GLN A 132 13.49 20.25 -0.63
N LEU A 133 12.47 19.80 -1.37
CA LEU A 133 11.36 20.64 -1.84
C LEU A 133 10.56 21.23 -0.67
N VAL A 134 10.31 20.45 0.38
CA VAL A 134 9.63 20.93 1.59
C VAL A 134 10.42 22.07 2.24
N ARG A 135 11.73 21.87 2.45
CA ARG A 135 12.62 22.93 3.03
C ARG A 135 12.65 24.22 2.20
N GLN A 136 12.59 24.11 0.87
CA GLN A 136 12.55 25.27 -0.02
C GLN A 136 11.21 26.02 0.03
N THR A 137 10.15 25.32 0.43
CA THR A 137 8.79 25.85 0.50
C THR A 137 8.45 26.45 1.87
N GLU A 138 9.18 26.06 2.92
CA GLU A 138 9.05 26.63 4.25
C GLU A 138 9.52 28.11 4.21
N PRO A 139 8.75 29.06 4.79
CA PRO A 139 9.21 30.43 4.89
C PRO A 139 10.49 30.49 5.72
N ILE A 140 11.51 31.17 5.22
CA ILE A 140 12.68 31.55 6.02
C ILE A 140 12.16 32.48 7.12
N LEU A 141 12.15 32.01 8.38
CA LEU A 141 11.82 32.80 9.57
C LEU A 141 12.91 33.85 9.81
#